data_18152b1e3d7cd9b86d566e3a6ae78bb7
#
_entry.id   18152b1e3d7cd9b86d566e3a6ae78bb7
#
_cell.length_a   1.000
_cell.length_b   1.000
_cell.length_c   1.000
_cell.angle_alpha   90.00
_cell.angle_beta   90.00
_cell.angle_gamma   90.00
#
_symmetry.space_group_name_H-M   'P 1'
#
loop_
_entity.id
_entity.type
_entity.pdbx_description
1 polymer ?
#
loop_
_entity_poly.entity_id
_entity_poly.type
_entity_poly.pdbx_seq_one_letter_code
_entity_poly.pdbx_strand_id
1 'polypeptide(L)'
;MTITPPSADALEYLESLMRAGRDAMKQFDDALASVAGVRDKEANSLGPLSPIGLVADLQRDVFKHLWQFWNAAFLQAFAGGAHSNAVLARGDKRFKDEAWHEMPYYDLIKQSYLLGSRQLHDFVDRAQVDDKTKLQLRFYVRQYIDAMSPSNFPATNPEVIRKAIETRSASLTDGIRNLIDDLQKGRITRVDESAFEVGRNLAITPGTVVFENELIQLIQYTPQTSEVEKTPLLIVPPCINKYYLLDLGAGNSLVEYAVAQGQQVFLISWRSAVPEIGHLTWDNYLEMGPLRAVDVVREITGAERVHALGFCVGGTILSCAAAVLAAKQEDKLSTMTLLTTMLDFSDTGEIGLLIDAASVALREATIGKSGILPGKELAFTFGTLRANDLIWRYVVDNYLKGATPDAFDLLFWDSDCVSLPGPMYCWYTRNTYLENNIKDPGKTTQCGVPVDLSKINVPVYLLASREDHIVPWKSAFRSKDLIGGEARFVLAASGHVAGVINPPARNKRSHWLNDDLEPDPQGWFEAAQEKPGSWWPDWDAWMKRHSTGTIPAPTQSGSPQYPPIEPAPGRYVKQKSN
;
A
#
# COMPACT_ATOMS: atom_id res chain seq x y z
N MET A 1 3.08 46.65 -28.94
CA MET A 1 3.86 45.58 -29.58
C MET A 1 2.94 44.90 -30.58
N THR A 2 3.24 45.04 -31.85
CA THR A 2 2.53 44.40 -32.96
C THR A 2 2.79 42.89 -32.91
N ILE A 3 1.78 42.09 -32.64
CA ILE A 3 1.87 40.63 -32.66
C ILE A 3 2.10 40.22 -34.11
N THR A 4 3.27 39.69 -34.41
CA THR A 4 3.55 39.10 -35.72
C THR A 4 2.72 37.82 -35.83
N PRO A 5 1.95 37.60 -36.91
CA PRO A 5 1.21 36.36 -37.11
C PRO A 5 2.17 35.18 -37.18
N PRO A 6 1.75 33.98 -36.68
CA PRO A 6 2.60 32.79 -36.73
C PRO A 6 3.02 32.47 -38.16
N SER A 7 4.27 31.98 -38.33
CA SER A 7 4.80 31.61 -39.64
C SER A 7 3.95 30.50 -40.28
N ALA A 8 3.95 30.40 -41.60
CA ALA A 8 3.23 29.35 -42.35
C ALA A 8 3.62 27.95 -41.83
N ASP A 9 4.89 27.75 -41.49
CA ASP A 9 5.43 26.49 -40.93
C ASP A 9 4.85 26.19 -39.55
N ALA A 10 4.59 27.22 -38.72
CA ALA A 10 3.97 27.04 -37.39
C ALA A 10 2.47 26.67 -37.51
N LEU A 11 1.77 27.19 -38.53
CA LEU A 11 0.36 26.83 -38.81
C LEU A 11 0.26 25.41 -39.37
N GLU A 12 1.13 25.03 -40.31
CA GLU A 12 1.22 23.67 -40.87
C GLU A 12 1.58 22.65 -39.78
N TYR A 13 2.48 23.02 -38.87
CA TYR A 13 2.82 22.19 -37.72
C TYR A 13 1.64 22.02 -36.75
N LEU A 14 0.91 23.10 -36.46
CA LEU A 14 -0.29 23.05 -35.62
C LEU A 14 -1.40 22.18 -36.23
N GLU A 15 -1.58 22.25 -37.56
CA GLU A 15 -2.51 21.38 -38.28
C GLU A 15 -2.07 19.91 -38.26
N SER A 16 -0.75 19.64 -38.33
CA SER A 16 -0.22 18.28 -38.22
C SER A 16 -0.41 17.69 -36.84
N LEU A 17 -0.23 18.50 -35.77
CA LEU A 17 -0.51 18.12 -34.38
C LEU A 17 -2.00 17.85 -34.14
N MET A 18 -2.88 18.69 -34.68
CA MET A 18 -4.33 18.48 -34.58
C MET A 18 -4.79 17.24 -35.35
N ARG A 19 -4.12 16.91 -36.45
CA ARG A 19 -4.40 15.70 -37.24
C ARG A 19 -3.92 14.46 -36.50
N ALA A 20 -2.69 14.47 -35.98
CA ALA A 20 -2.13 13.39 -35.14
C ALA A 20 -2.96 13.15 -33.87
N GLY A 21 -3.45 14.21 -33.23
CA GLY A 21 -4.36 14.14 -32.08
C GLY A 21 -5.71 13.50 -32.42
N ARG A 22 -6.29 13.82 -33.60
CA ARG A 22 -7.54 13.18 -34.07
C ARG A 22 -7.33 11.71 -34.42
N ASP A 23 -6.23 11.38 -35.05
CA ASP A 23 -5.89 10.00 -35.41
C ASP A 23 -5.61 9.14 -34.18
N ALA A 24 -4.92 9.69 -33.18
CA ALA A 24 -4.72 9.06 -31.89
C ALA A 24 -6.04 8.85 -31.12
N MET A 25 -6.94 9.85 -31.12
CA MET A 25 -8.26 9.71 -30.52
C MET A 25 -9.11 8.66 -31.21
N LYS A 26 -9.07 8.59 -32.54
CA LYS A 26 -9.78 7.55 -33.30
C LYS A 26 -9.23 6.14 -32.98
N GLN A 27 -7.92 5.99 -32.92
CA GLN A 27 -7.29 4.71 -32.52
C GLN A 27 -7.64 4.33 -31.08
N PHE A 28 -7.74 5.30 -30.19
CA PHE A 28 -8.19 5.11 -28.81
C PHE A 28 -9.66 4.69 -28.74
N ASP A 29 -10.55 5.35 -29.48
CA ASP A 29 -11.96 4.99 -29.58
C ASP A 29 -12.15 3.59 -30.20
N ASP A 30 -11.38 3.25 -31.25
CA ASP A 30 -11.39 1.94 -31.89
C ASP A 30 -10.87 0.84 -30.92
N ALA A 31 -9.83 1.14 -30.12
CA ALA A 31 -9.31 0.24 -29.09
C ALA A 31 -10.30 0.05 -27.95
N LEU A 32 -10.94 1.13 -27.46
CA LEU A 32 -12.01 1.06 -26.47
C LEU A 32 -13.22 0.26 -26.97
N ALA A 33 -13.61 0.45 -28.23
CA ALA A 33 -14.69 -0.31 -28.85
C ALA A 33 -14.35 -1.80 -28.95
N SER A 34 -13.09 -2.15 -29.25
CA SER A 34 -12.62 -3.53 -29.30
C SER A 34 -12.61 -4.19 -27.91
N VAL A 35 -12.20 -3.47 -26.87
CA VAL A 35 -12.25 -3.91 -25.47
C VAL A 35 -13.70 -4.01 -24.97
N ALA A 36 -14.58 -3.09 -25.36
CA ALA A 36 -16.00 -3.15 -25.06
C ALA A 36 -16.69 -4.33 -25.79
N GLY A 37 -16.32 -4.61 -27.04
CA GLY A 37 -16.84 -5.76 -27.81
C GLY A 37 -16.41 -7.13 -27.25
N VAL A 38 -15.25 -7.22 -26.58
CA VAL A 38 -14.84 -8.42 -25.81
C VAL A 38 -15.65 -8.51 -24.51
N ARG A 39 -16.02 -7.38 -23.92
CA ARG A 39 -16.84 -7.31 -22.68
C ARG A 39 -18.29 -7.78 -22.85
N ASP A 40 -18.91 -7.56 -24.02
CA ASP A 40 -20.30 -8.01 -24.25
C ASP A 40 -20.47 -9.54 -24.22
N LYS A 41 -19.40 -10.31 -24.31
CA LYS A 41 -19.42 -11.77 -24.17
C LYS A 41 -19.16 -12.27 -22.74
N GLU A 42 -18.56 -11.47 -21.86
CA GLU A 42 -18.27 -11.81 -20.46
C GLU A 42 -19.00 -10.92 -19.44
N ALA A 43 -19.70 -9.88 -19.88
CA ALA A 43 -20.25 -8.80 -19.06
C ALA A 43 -21.52 -9.13 -18.26
N ASN A 44 -21.96 -10.38 -18.20
CA ASN A 44 -23.05 -10.77 -17.30
C ASN A 44 -22.64 -11.00 -15.84
N SER A 45 -21.38 -10.74 -15.47
CA SER A 45 -20.87 -10.98 -14.10
C SER A 45 -20.21 -9.79 -13.37
N LEU A 46 -20.02 -8.63 -14.03
CA LEU A 46 -19.38 -7.47 -13.39
C LEU A 46 -20.28 -6.25 -13.49
N GLY A 47 -20.77 -5.79 -12.33
CA GLY A 47 -21.61 -4.60 -12.21
C GLY A 47 -20.93 -3.31 -12.76
N PRO A 48 -21.70 -2.19 -12.93
CA PRO A 48 -21.31 -0.98 -13.65
C PRO A 48 -20.20 -0.12 -13.01
N LEU A 49 -19.48 -0.62 -12.02
CA LEU A 49 -18.45 0.10 -11.26
C LEU A 49 -17.09 -0.61 -11.33
N SER A 50 -16.58 -0.94 -12.53
CA SER A 50 -15.15 -1.23 -12.59
C SER A 50 -14.37 0.10 -12.46
N PRO A 51 -13.32 0.17 -11.60
CA PRO A 51 -12.53 1.38 -11.39
C PRO A 51 -11.97 1.99 -12.69
N ILE A 52 -11.66 1.15 -13.67
CA ILE A 52 -11.13 1.56 -14.98
C ILE A 52 -12.22 2.18 -15.86
N GLY A 53 -13.45 1.65 -15.82
CA GLY A 53 -14.59 2.24 -16.51
C GLY A 53 -14.93 3.62 -15.95
N LEU A 54 -14.90 3.74 -14.62
CA LEU A 54 -15.15 5.02 -13.93
C LEU A 54 -14.08 6.07 -14.27
N VAL A 55 -12.80 5.68 -14.32
CA VAL A 55 -11.69 6.57 -14.70
C VAL A 55 -11.78 6.98 -16.17
N ALA A 56 -12.12 6.06 -17.08
CA ALA A 56 -12.25 6.37 -18.51
C ALA A 56 -13.48 7.27 -18.79
N ASP A 57 -14.62 7.02 -18.15
CA ASP A 57 -15.81 7.85 -18.27
C ASP A 57 -15.62 9.22 -17.62
N LEU A 58 -14.99 9.26 -16.44
CA LEU A 58 -14.62 10.49 -15.76
C LEU A 58 -13.64 11.31 -16.60
N GLN A 59 -12.60 10.66 -17.19
CA GLN A 59 -11.65 11.36 -18.08
C GLN A 59 -12.34 11.92 -19.31
N ARG A 60 -13.27 11.19 -19.93
CA ARG A 60 -13.98 11.67 -21.13
C ARG A 60 -14.87 12.89 -20.84
N ASP A 61 -15.67 12.84 -19.78
CA ASP A 61 -16.56 13.94 -19.39
C ASP A 61 -15.78 15.13 -18.83
N VAL A 62 -14.74 14.84 -18.06
CA VAL A 62 -13.78 15.81 -17.53
C VAL A 62 -13.05 16.50 -18.68
N PHE A 63 -12.51 15.77 -19.66
CA PHE A 63 -11.84 16.35 -20.82
C PHE A 63 -12.75 17.30 -21.60
N LYS A 64 -14.02 16.94 -21.81
CA LYS A 64 -15.01 17.77 -22.51
C LYS A 64 -15.28 19.08 -21.76
N HIS A 65 -15.48 19.02 -20.44
CA HIS A 65 -15.74 20.20 -19.61
C HIS A 65 -14.48 21.06 -19.41
N LEU A 66 -13.31 20.44 -19.32
CA LEU A 66 -12.03 21.15 -19.27
C LEU A 66 -11.74 21.91 -20.55
N TRP A 67 -11.93 21.27 -21.69
CA TRP A 67 -11.74 21.94 -22.97
C TRP A 67 -12.63 23.18 -23.09
N GLN A 68 -13.89 23.07 -22.65
CA GLN A 68 -14.82 24.21 -22.64
C GLN A 68 -14.36 25.30 -21.64
N PHE A 69 -13.95 24.92 -20.45
CA PHE A 69 -13.45 25.83 -19.42
C PHE A 69 -12.16 26.53 -19.85
N TRP A 70 -11.20 25.77 -20.39
CA TRP A 70 -9.92 26.32 -20.83
C TRP A 70 -10.05 27.19 -22.09
N ASN A 71 -10.94 26.85 -23.00
CA ASN A 71 -11.26 27.74 -24.13
C ASN A 71 -11.87 29.07 -23.66
N ALA A 72 -12.75 29.04 -22.67
CA ALA A 72 -13.32 30.23 -22.08
C ALA A 72 -12.26 31.06 -21.33
N ALA A 73 -11.41 30.42 -20.51
CA ALA A 73 -10.32 31.07 -19.79
C ALA A 73 -9.23 31.64 -20.76
N PHE A 74 -8.92 30.91 -21.83
CA PHE A 74 -8.01 31.35 -22.88
C PHE A 74 -8.55 32.62 -23.58
N LEU A 75 -9.82 32.63 -23.98
CA LEU A 75 -10.43 33.80 -24.58
C LEU A 75 -10.47 34.99 -23.63
N GLN A 76 -10.66 34.77 -22.34
CA GLN A 76 -10.70 35.82 -21.33
C GLN A 76 -9.29 36.37 -21.00
N ALA A 77 -8.25 35.53 -21.04
CA ALA A 77 -6.85 35.94 -20.84
C ALA A 77 -6.31 36.79 -22.01
N PHE A 78 -6.76 36.52 -23.24
CA PHE A 78 -6.41 37.36 -24.41
C PHE A 78 -7.17 38.67 -24.47
N ALA A 79 -8.28 38.80 -23.72
CA ALA A 79 -9.12 40.00 -23.72
C ALA A 79 -8.68 41.11 -22.74
N GLY A 80 -7.71 40.87 -21.86
CA GLY A 80 -7.20 41.97 -21.01
C GLY A 80 -6.46 41.51 -19.73
N GLY A 81 -5.23 41.87 -19.66
CA GLY A 81 -4.23 41.53 -18.69
C GLY A 81 -4.55 41.64 -17.20
N ALA A 82 -4.01 40.70 -16.48
CA ALA A 82 -3.53 40.93 -15.10
C ALA A 82 -2.45 39.90 -14.81
N HIS A 83 -1.19 40.35 -14.73
CA HIS A 83 -0.13 39.57 -14.09
C HIS A 83 -0.43 39.52 -12.59
N SER A 84 -0.89 38.38 -12.13
CA SER A 84 -1.06 38.11 -10.71
C SER A 84 0.30 37.64 -10.16
N ASN A 85 0.92 38.43 -9.28
CA ASN A 85 2.14 38.10 -8.53
C ASN A 85 1.89 37.05 -7.42
N ALA A 86 1.11 36.02 -7.67
CA ALA A 86 0.80 35.01 -6.67
C ALA A 86 1.83 33.86 -6.71
N VAL A 87 2.74 33.83 -5.76
CA VAL A 87 3.69 32.74 -5.50
C VAL A 87 2.95 31.55 -4.87
N LEU A 88 2.15 30.80 -5.67
CA LEU A 88 1.27 29.75 -5.15
C LEU A 88 1.88 28.33 -5.25
N ALA A 89 2.94 28.11 -6.01
CA ALA A 89 3.40 26.76 -6.38
C ALA A 89 4.82 26.41 -5.90
N ARG A 90 5.38 27.07 -4.89
CA ARG A 90 6.71 26.69 -4.39
C ARG A 90 6.64 25.29 -3.77
N GLY A 91 7.29 24.30 -4.45
CA GLY A 91 7.43 22.92 -3.98
C GLY A 91 6.47 21.89 -4.60
N ASP A 92 5.52 22.29 -5.45
CA ASP A 92 4.67 21.33 -6.16
C ASP A 92 5.46 20.66 -7.31
N LYS A 93 5.71 19.36 -7.15
CA LYS A 93 6.53 18.57 -8.08
C LYS A 93 5.93 18.47 -9.49
N ARG A 94 4.62 18.68 -9.64
CA ARG A 94 3.92 18.64 -10.93
C ARG A 94 4.32 19.79 -11.85
N PHE A 95 4.76 20.91 -11.26
CA PHE A 95 5.10 22.15 -11.95
C PHE A 95 6.59 22.52 -11.79
N LYS A 96 7.47 21.51 -11.70
CA LYS A 96 8.92 21.73 -11.51
C LYS A 96 9.64 22.17 -12.77
N ASP A 97 9.11 21.87 -13.96
CA ASP A 97 9.71 22.26 -15.24
C ASP A 97 9.68 23.77 -15.41
N GLU A 98 10.79 24.33 -15.92
CA GLU A 98 10.97 25.78 -16.05
C GLU A 98 9.90 26.44 -16.93
N ALA A 99 9.40 25.74 -17.94
CA ALA A 99 8.35 26.25 -18.82
C ALA A 99 7.07 26.65 -18.05
N TRP A 100 6.77 26.02 -16.92
CA TRP A 100 5.66 26.39 -16.05
C TRP A 100 5.84 27.76 -15.36
N HIS A 101 7.06 28.31 -15.38
CA HIS A 101 7.40 29.57 -14.74
C HIS A 101 7.79 30.64 -15.74
N GLU A 102 8.45 30.27 -16.84
CA GLU A 102 9.04 31.21 -17.80
C GLU A 102 8.08 31.54 -18.96
N MET A 103 7.21 30.59 -19.33
CA MET A 103 6.27 30.78 -20.45
C MET A 103 4.93 31.31 -19.95
N PRO A 104 4.50 32.53 -20.34
CA PRO A 104 3.29 33.18 -19.82
C PRO A 104 2.01 32.32 -19.95
N TYR A 105 1.89 31.56 -21.03
CA TYR A 105 0.77 30.66 -21.26
C TYR A 105 0.67 29.57 -20.20
N TYR A 106 1.76 28.85 -19.92
CA TYR A 106 1.76 27.78 -18.94
C TYR A 106 1.69 28.30 -17.50
N ASP A 107 2.32 29.46 -17.24
CA ASP A 107 2.19 30.09 -15.91
C ASP A 107 0.73 30.50 -15.65
N LEU A 108 0.04 31.08 -16.61
CA LEU A 108 -1.38 31.41 -16.48
C LEU A 108 -2.25 30.17 -16.19
N ILE A 109 -2.05 29.10 -16.93
CA ILE A 109 -2.78 27.83 -16.73
C ILE A 109 -2.53 27.29 -15.31
N LYS A 110 -1.25 27.21 -14.90
CA LYS A 110 -0.87 26.77 -13.56
C LYS A 110 -1.51 27.62 -12.46
N GLN A 111 -1.42 28.97 -12.57
CA GLN A 111 -1.96 29.89 -11.57
C GLN A 111 -3.48 29.79 -11.48
N SER A 112 -4.17 29.68 -12.61
CA SER A 112 -5.63 29.51 -12.65
C SER A 112 -6.05 28.20 -11.99
N TYR A 113 -5.34 27.11 -12.26
CA TYR A 113 -5.57 25.80 -11.62
C TYR A 113 -5.35 25.86 -10.10
N LEU A 114 -4.23 26.45 -9.65
CA LEU A 114 -3.90 26.56 -8.22
C LEU A 114 -4.91 27.45 -7.48
N LEU A 115 -5.37 28.53 -8.11
CA LEU A 115 -6.42 29.40 -7.55
C LEU A 115 -7.75 28.64 -7.41
N GLY A 116 -8.18 27.94 -8.47
CA GLY A 116 -9.39 27.11 -8.45
C GLY A 116 -9.31 26.00 -7.40
N SER A 117 -8.15 25.34 -7.28
CA SER A 117 -7.89 24.31 -6.26
C SER A 117 -8.04 24.88 -4.84
N ARG A 118 -7.49 26.06 -4.59
CA ARG A 118 -7.65 26.75 -3.30
C ARG A 118 -9.11 27.08 -3.01
N GLN A 119 -9.85 27.60 -3.98
CA GLN A 119 -11.26 27.94 -3.82
C GLN A 119 -12.10 26.70 -3.48
N LEU A 120 -11.81 25.54 -4.09
CA LEU A 120 -12.48 24.28 -3.77
C LEU A 120 -12.18 23.82 -2.34
N HIS A 121 -10.93 23.90 -1.89
CA HIS A 121 -10.57 23.60 -0.49
C HIS A 121 -11.27 24.56 0.48
N ASP A 122 -11.24 25.86 0.22
CA ASP A 122 -11.91 26.87 1.04
C ASP A 122 -13.42 26.65 1.10
N PHE A 123 -14.06 26.20 0.01
CA PHE A 123 -15.46 25.85 -0.01
C PHE A 123 -15.78 24.68 0.92
N VAL A 124 -15.00 23.60 0.87
CA VAL A 124 -15.16 22.44 1.75
C VAL A 124 -14.92 22.84 3.21
N ASP A 125 -13.90 23.66 3.48
CA ASP A 125 -13.56 24.08 4.84
C ASP A 125 -14.68 24.91 5.50
N ARG A 126 -15.41 25.69 4.69
CA ARG A 126 -16.56 26.47 5.15
C ARG A 126 -17.86 25.68 5.22
N ALA A 127 -17.92 24.48 4.65
CA ALA A 127 -19.12 23.65 4.67
C ALA A 127 -19.51 23.31 6.14
N GLN A 128 -20.78 23.51 6.45
CA GLN A 128 -21.35 23.18 7.75
C GLN A 128 -21.87 21.75 7.75
N VAL A 129 -20.96 20.81 7.85
CA VAL A 129 -21.22 19.36 7.91
C VAL A 129 -20.44 18.79 9.08
N ASP A 130 -20.76 17.57 9.51
CA ASP A 130 -20.01 16.87 10.55
C ASP A 130 -18.54 16.61 10.11
N ASP A 131 -17.67 16.37 11.09
CA ASP A 131 -16.23 16.25 10.85
C ASP A 131 -15.87 15.10 9.90
N LYS A 132 -16.57 13.95 9.99
CA LYS A 132 -16.34 12.80 9.11
C LYS A 132 -16.71 13.15 7.67
N THR A 133 -17.87 13.73 7.45
CA THR A 133 -18.33 14.20 6.14
C THR A 133 -17.36 15.24 5.56
N LYS A 134 -16.86 16.17 6.40
CA LYS A 134 -15.86 17.17 5.98
C LYS A 134 -14.56 16.52 5.52
N LEU A 135 -14.05 15.52 6.24
CA LEU A 135 -12.85 14.77 5.85
C LEU A 135 -13.07 14.01 4.53
N GLN A 136 -14.24 13.38 4.35
CA GLN A 136 -14.60 12.72 3.09
C GLN A 136 -14.63 13.71 1.91
N LEU A 137 -15.28 14.87 2.09
CA LEU A 137 -15.33 15.91 1.06
C LEU A 137 -13.92 16.43 0.71
N ARG A 138 -13.05 16.66 1.71
CA ARG A 138 -11.64 17.04 1.48
C ARG A 138 -10.90 15.98 0.67
N PHE A 139 -11.10 14.71 0.99
CA PHE A 139 -10.50 13.60 0.26
C PHE A 139 -10.95 13.59 -1.20
N TYR A 140 -12.26 13.61 -1.48
CA TYR A 140 -12.78 13.57 -2.85
C TYR A 140 -12.43 14.82 -3.65
N VAL A 141 -12.48 16.01 -3.02
CA VAL A 141 -12.04 17.26 -3.67
C VAL A 141 -10.55 17.21 -4.02
N ARG A 142 -9.71 16.65 -3.15
CA ARG A 142 -8.29 16.43 -3.47
C ARG A 142 -8.12 15.48 -4.66
N GLN A 143 -8.86 14.34 -4.70
CA GLN A 143 -8.83 13.42 -5.84
C GLN A 143 -9.22 14.14 -7.15
N TYR A 144 -10.27 14.96 -7.10
CA TYR A 144 -10.70 15.76 -8.23
C TYR A 144 -9.62 16.75 -8.68
N ILE A 145 -9.07 17.53 -7.76
CA ILE A 145 -7.99 18.49 -8.01
C ILE A 145 -6.78 17.78 -8.64
N ASP A 146 -6.37 16.65 -8.09
CA ASP A 146 -5.23 15.89 -8.60
C ASP A 146 -5.47 15.38 -10.02
N ALA A 147 -6.66 14.86 -10.30
CA ALA A 147 -7.05 14.40 -11.63
C ALA A 147 -7.06 15.55 -12.65
N MET A 148 -7.50 16.74 -12.23
CA MET A 148 -7.69 17.93 -13.07
C MET A 148 -6.42 18.75 -13.26
N SER A 149 -5.28 18.31 -12.73
CA SER A 149 -4.04 19.03 -12.93
C SER A 149 -3.69 19.20 -14.41
N PRO A 150 -3.36 20.41 -14.87
CA PRO A 150 -2.99 20.65 -16.27
C PRO A 150 -1.74 19.87 -16.69
N SER A 151 -0.94 19.41 -15.75
CA SER A 151 0.19 18.50 -15.99
C SER A 151 -0.23 17.13 -16.52
N ASN A 152 -1.48 16.71 -16.30
CA ASN A 152 -1.99 15.39 -16.67
C ASN A 152 -2.52 15.33 -18.12
N PHE A 153 -2.48 16.42 -18.86
CA PHE A 153 -3.05 16.50 -20.21
C PHE A 153 -2.01 16.85 -21.27
N PRO A 154 -2.00 16.18 -22.43
CA PRO A 154 -1.00 16.40 -23.48
C PRO A 154 -0.95 17.86 -23.96
N ALA A 155 -2.11 18.49 -24.12
CA ALA A 155 -2.22 19.84 -24.68
C ALA A 155 -1.75 20.96 -23.73
N THR A 156 -1.70 20.69 -22.43
CA THR A 156 -1.37 21.70 -21.41
C THR A 156 -0.06 21.40 -20.66
N ASN A 157 0.55 20.22 -20.89
CA ASN A 157 1.82 19.86 -20.26
C ASN A 157 2.99 20.22 -21.18
N PRO A 158 3.85 21.22 -20.81
CA PRO A 158 4.96 21.65 -21.65
C PRO A 158 6.03 20.56 -21.85
N GLU A 159 6.25 19.68 -20.86
CA GLU A 159 7.21 18.58 -20.98
C GLU A 159 6.75 17.55 -22.03
N VAL A 160 5.46 17.25 -22.06
CA VAL A 160 4.86 16.32 -23.04
C VAL A 160 4.98 16.89 -24.45
N ILE A 161 4.63 18.17 -24.65
CA ILE A 161 4.72 18.84 -25.94
C ILE A 161 6.17 18.87 -26.43
N ARG A 162 7.12 19.29 -25.57
CA ARG A 162 8.56 19.28 -25.89
C ARG A 162 9.03 17.88 -26.29
N LYS A 163 8.67 16.85 -25.49
CA LYS A 163 9.06 15.46 -25.78
C LYS A 163 8.47 14.96 -27.11
N ALA A 164 7.21 15.28 -27.40
CA ALA A 164 6.58 14.92 -28.67
C ALA A 164 7.31 15.58 -29.88
N ILE A 165 7.71 16.85 -29.77
CA ILE A 165 8.48 17.55 -30.80
C ILE A 165 9.85 16.88 -30.97
N GLU A 166 10.61 16.69 -29.89
CA GLU A 166 11.96 16.08 -29.92
C GLU A 166 11.95 14.68 -30.54
N THR A 167 10.92 13.89 -30.26
CA THR A 167 10.80 12.51 -30.76
C THR A 167 10.01 12.39 -32.06
N ARG A 168 9.62 13.51 -32.68
CA ARG A 168 8.74 13.52 -33.86
C ARG A 168 7.46 12.68 -33.64
N SER A 169 6.84 12.85 -32.48
CA SER A 169 5.65 12.16 -32.00
C SER A 169 5.82 10.65 -31.69
N ALA A 170 7.03 10.09 -31.74
CA ALA A 170 7.25 8.70 -31.36
C ALA A 170 6.86 8.45 -29.88
N SER A 171 7.13 9.40 -28.99
CA SER A 171 6.74 9.28 -27.57
C SER A 171 5.23 9.12 -27.38
N LEU A 172 4.41 9.77 -28.19
CA LEU A 172 2.94 9.63 -28.13
C LEU A 172 2.50 8.23 -28.58
N THR A 173 3.13 7.68 -29.63
CA THR A 173 2.87 6.32 -30.13
C THR A 173 3.24 5.27 -29.08
N ASP A 174 4.41 5.42 -28.46
CA ASP A 174 4.86 4.54 -27.36
C ASP A 174 3.93 4.66 -26.14
N GLY A 175 3.49 5.89 -25.83
CA GLY A 175 2.54 6.13 -24.75
C GLY A 175 1.20 5.45 -24.98
N ILE A 176 0.66 5.49 -26.21
CA ILE A 176 -0.58 4.78 -26.57
C ILE A 176 -0.39 3.27 -26.42
N ARG A 177 0.77 2.73 -26.86
CA ARG A 177 1.08 1.31 -26.69
C ARG A 177 1.10 0.91 -25.21
N ASN A 178 1.78 1.68 -24.37
CA ASN A 178 1.81 1.47 -22.92
C ASN A 178 0.40 1.49 -22.31
N LEU A 179 -0.44 2.42 -22.74
CA LEU A 179 -1.84 2.51 -22.27
C LEU A 179 -2.64 1.26 -22.67
N ILE A 180 -2.51 0.81 -23.91
CA ILE A 180 -3.21 -0.40 -24.41
C ILE A 180 -2.75 -1.64 -23.64
N ASP A 181 -1.45 -1.79 -23.39
CA ASP A 181 -0.90 -2.89 -22.62
C ASP A 181 -1.42 -2.88 -21.18
N ASP A 182 -1.50 -1.71 -20.55
CA ASP A 182 -2.01 -1.57 -19.18
C ASP A 182 -3.53 -1.79 -19.09
N LEU A 183 -4.30 -1.40 -20.12
CA LEU A 183 -5.72 -1.73 -20.21
C LEU A 183 -5.95 -3.24 -20.30
N GLN A 184 -5.10 -3.97 -21.03
CA GLN A 184 -5.16 -5.43 -21.10
C GLN A 184 -4.79 -6.09 -19.77
N LYS A 185 -3.79 -5.56 -19.06
CA LYS A 185 -3.39 -6.01 -17.72
C LYS A 185 -4.43 -5.63 -16.63
N GLY A 186 -5.27 -4.63 -16.89
CA GLY A 186 -6.22 -4.08 -15.93
C GLY A 186 -5.60 -3.28 -14.79
N ARG A 187 -4.36 -2.78 -14.95
CA ARG A 187 -3.61 -1.98 -13.97
C ARG A 187 -2.57 -1.08 -14.63
N ILE A 188 -2.19 -0.01 -13.93
CA ILE A 188 -1.09 0.87 -14.35
C ILE A 188 0.25 0.18 -14.04
N THR A 189 1.11 0.05 -15.04
CA THR A 189 2.48 -0.43 -14.87
C THR A 189 3.32 0.68 -14.23
N ARG A 190 3.83 0.44 -12.99
CA ARG A 190 4.58 1.42 -12.20
C ARG A 190 6.06 1.11 -12.06
N VAL A 191 6.50 -0.01 -12.62
CA VAL A 191 7.86 -0.54 -12.48
C VAL A 191 8.22 -1.37 -13.70
N ASP A 192 9.49 -1.42 -14.07
CA ASP A 192 9.99 -2.42 -15.00
C ASP A 192 9.93 -3.80 -14.35
N GLU A 193 8.85 -4.55 -14.66
CA GLU A 193 8.60 -5.87 -14.09
C GLU A 193 9.61 -6.93 -14.57
N SER A 194 10.28 -6.70 -15.69
CA SER A 194 11.26 -7.64 -16.24
C SER A 194 12.56 -7.73 -15.42
N ALA A 195 12.80 -6.70 -14.60
CA ALA A 195 13.98 -6.62 -13.74
C ALA A 195 13.91 -7.53 -12.51
N PHE A 196 12.71 -8.01 -12.14
CA PHE A 196 12.48 -8.70 -10.88
C PHE A 196 11.87 -10.08 -11.06
N GLU A 197 12.34 -11.03 -10.24
CA GLU A 197 11.80 -12.39 -10.16
C GLU A 197 11.90 -12.90 -8.72
N VAL A 198 10.74 -13.30 -8.16
CA VAL A 198 10.65 -13.83 -6.80
C VAL A 198 11.34 -15.19 -6.72
N GLY A 199 12.32 -15.31 -5.81
CA GLY A 199 13.20 -16.46 -5.65
C GLY A 199 14.52 -16.36 -6.41
N ARG A 200 14.74 -15.30 -7.22
CA ARG A 200 16.01 -15.05 -7.92
C ARG A 200 16.73 -13.80 -7.41
N ASN A 201 16.03 -12.67 -7.32
CA ASN A 201 16.57 -11.41 -6.82
C ASN A 201 15.64 -10.71 -5.80
N LEU A 202 14.47 -11.29 -5.52
CA LEU A 202 13.58 -10.95 -4.43
C LEU A 202 13.25 -12.22 -3.65
N ALA A 203 13.04 -12.12 -2.34
CA ALA A 203 12.78 -13.25 -1.44
C ALA A 203 13.88 -14.33 -1.55
N ILE A 204 15.12 -13.92 -1.38
CA ILE A 204 16.29 -14.76 -1.65
C ILE A 204 16.98 -15.31 -0.39
N THR A 205 16.52 -14.93 0.80
CA THR A 205 17.09 -15.48 2.03
C THR A 205 16.89 -17.00 2.05
N PRO A 206 17.97 -17.79 2.23
CA PRO A 206 17.89 -19.26 2.18
C PRO A 206 16.95 -19.82 3.23
N GLY A 207 16.13 -20.79 2.85
CA GLY A 207 15.18 -21.43 3.74
C GLY A 207 14.43 -22.57 3.07
N THR A 208 13.47 -23.13 3.78
CA THR A 208 12.68 -24.28 3.34
C THR A 208 11.24 -24.15 3.83
N VAL A 209 10.28 -24.45 2.98
CA VAL A 209 8.89 -24.63 3.39
C VAL A 209 8.79 -25.93 4.17
N VAL A 210 8.36 -25.83 5.45
CA VAL A 210 8.29 -26.97 6.38
C VAL A 210 6.86 -27.37 6.73
N PHE A 211 5.89 -26.54 6.39
CA PHE A 211 4.47 -26.85 6.57
C PHE A 211 3.64 -26.12 5.51
N GLU A 212 2.53 -26.75 5.16
CA GLU A 212 1.57 -26.20 4.22
C GLU A 212 0.17 -26.64 4.56
N ASN A 213 -0.79 -25.74 4.36
CA ASN A 213 -2.22 -26.03 4.27
C ASN A 213 -2.83 -25.24 3.09
N GLU A 214 -4.14 -25.24 2.93
CA GLU A 214 -4.78 -24.54 1.80
C GLU A 214 -4.63 -23.02 1.83
N LEU A 215 -4.26 -22.41 2.98
CA LEU A 215 -4.17 -20.96 3.18
C LEU A 215 -2.72 -20.45 3.29
N ILE A 216 -1.83 -21.21 3.91
CA ILE A 216 -0.46 -20.78 4.18
C ILE A 216 0.58 -21.81 3.77
N GLN A 217 1.79 -21.31 3.45
CA GLN A 217 3.06 -22.03 3.60
C GLN A 217 3.83 -21.43 4.77
N LEU A 218 4.48 -22.26 5.58
CA LEU A 218 5.39 -21.83 6.64
C LEU A 218 6.83 -22.08 6.21
N ILE A 219 7.60 -21.01 6.12
CA ILE A 219 9.01 -21.05 5.73
C ILE A 219 9.86 -21.03 7.00
N GLN A 220 10.79 -21.98 7.14
CA GLN A 220 11.87 -21.95 8.10
C GLN A 220 13.14 -21.49 7.40
N TYR A 221 13.74 -20.39 7.87
CA TYR A 221 14.98 -19.88 7.29
C TYR A 221 16.21 -20.60 7.83
N THR A 222 17.20 -20.76 6.94
CA THR A 222 18.46 -21.45 7.28
C THR A 222 19.30 -20.59 8.21
N PRO A 223 19.74 -21.08 9.38
CA PRO A 223 20.62 -20.35 10.28
C PRO A 223 21.90 -19.87 9.60
N GLN A 224 22.38 -18.69 9.96
CA GLN A 224 23.64 -18.11 9.49
C GLN A 224 24.71 -18.03 10.60
N THR A 225 24.37 -18.46 11.80
CA THR A 225 25.25 -18.47 12.98
C THR A 225 25.39 -19.88 13.51
N SER A 226 26.48 -20.16 14.25
CA SER A 226 26.72 -21.49 14.85
C SER A 226 25.78 -21.79 16.02
N GLU A 227 25.28 -20.76 16.68
CA GLU A 227 24.26 -20.82 17.72
C GLU A 227 23.08 -19.92 17.35
N VAL A 228 21.90 -20.29 17.81
CA VAL A 228 20.67 -19.53 17.59
C VAL A 228 19.92 -19.34 18.91
N GLU A 229 19.09 -18.33 18.99
CA GLU A 229 18.18 -18.12 20.13
C GLU A 229 17.28 -19.33 20.31
N LYS A 230 17.12 -19.80 21.54
CA LYS A 230 16.30 -20.97 21.85
C LYS A 230 14.82 -20.72 21.60
N THR A 231 14.37 -19.48 21.82
CA THR A 231 12.99 -19.06 21.54
C THR A 231 12.89 -18.65 20.06
N PRO A 232 12.16 -19.40 19.21
CA PRO A 232 12.05 -19.08 17.78
C PRO A 232 11.16 -17.86 17.52
N LEU A 233 11.38 -17.19 16.39
CA LEU A 233 10.60 -16.06 15.92
C LEU A 233 9.64 -16.51 14.79
N LEU A 234 8.34 -16.33 15.01
CA LEU A 234 7.30 -16.46 13.98
C LEU A 234 6.91 -15.09 13.44
N ILE A 235 6.98 -14.90 12.13
CA ILE A 235 6.58 -13.68 11.43
C ILE A 235 5.24 -13.89 10.73
N VAL A 236 4.26 -13.01 11.03
CA VAL A 236 2.93 -12.96 10.43
C VAL A 236 2.85 -11.69 9.56
N PRO A 237 3.18 -11.76 8.28
CA PRO A 237 3.13 -10.62 7.37
C PRO A 237 1.70 -10.22 7.03
N PRO A 238 1.46 -9.05 6.39
CA PRO A 238 0.16 -8.71 5.86
C PRO A 238 -0.34 -9.78 4.87
N CYS A 239 -1.65 -10.04 4.89
CA CYS A 239 -2.29 -10.91 3.91
C CYS A 239 -2.76 -10.18 2.63
N ILE A 240 -2.59 -8.85 2.58
CA ILE A 240 -3.01 -7.99 1.47
C ILE A 240 -1.97 -7.97 0.34
N ASN A 241 -0.69 -8.01 0.70
CA ASN A 241 0.43 -8.07 -0.23
C ASN A 241 1.32 -9.27 0.09
N LYS A 242 2.26 -9.56 -0.81
CA LYS A 242 3.21 -10.67 -0.65
C LYS A 242 4.18 -10.41 0.51
N TYR A 243 4.53 -11.46 1.22
CA TYR A 243 5.38 -11.39 2.42
C TYR A 243 6.79 -10.83 2.16
N TYR A 244 7.27 -10.92 0.92
CA TYR A 244 8.67 -10.59 0.61
C TYR A 244 9.03 -9.11 0.74
N LEU A 245 8.10 -8.26 1.15
CA LEU A 245 8.44 -6.95 1.69
C LEU A 245 9.46 -7.06 2.82
N LEU A 246 9.33 -8.10 3.66
CA LEU A 246 10.23 -8.37 4.78
C LEU A 246 11.49 -9.12 4.36
N ASP A 247 11.56 -9.58 3.11
CA ASP A 247 12.70 -10.26 2.48
C ASP A 247 12.91 -9.75 1.04
N LEU A 248 13.05 -8.42 0.91
CA LEU A 248 12.98 -7.74 -0.38
C LEU A 248 14.20 -8.03 -1.26
N GLY A 249 15.40 -8.07 -0.70
CA GLY A 249 16.64 -8.39 -1.43
C GLY A 249 17.85 -8.31 -0.53
N ALA A 250 19.02 -8.66 -1.05
CA ALA A 250 20.26 -8.67 -0.29
C ALA A 250 20.53 -7.30 0.38
N GLY A 251 20.76 -7.32 1.69
CA GLY A 251 20.97 -6.12 2.49
C GLY A 251 19.73 -5.20 2.61
N ASN A 252 18.55 -5.65 2.18
CA ASN A 252 17.27 -4.96 2.31
C ASN A 252 16.17 -5.92 2.81
N SER A 253 16.54 -6.80 3.73
CA SER A 253 15.68 -7.86 4.29
C SER A 253 15.73 -7.84 5.81
N LEU A 254 14.57 -7.70 6.45
CA LEU A 254 14.43 -7.86 7.90
C LEU A 254 14.66 -9.32 8.30
N VAL A 255 14.24 -10.25 7.45
CA VAL A 255 14.44 -11.69 7.65
C VAL A 255 15.93 -12.02 7.64
N GLU A 256 16.68 -11.60 6.59
CA GLU A 256 18.12 -11.79 6.49
C GLU A 256 18.84 -11.23 7.73
N TYR A 257 18.47 -10.02 8.14
CA TYR A 257 19.01 -9.40 9.34
C TYR A 257 18.73 -10.24 10.59
N ALA A 258 17.49 -10.65 10.84
CA ALA A 258 17.13 -11.43 12.02
C ALA A 258 17.89 -12.78 12.08
N VAL A 259 17.98 -13.47 10.94
CA VAL A 259 18.76 -14.72 10.84
C VAL A 259 20.24 -14.48 11.11
N ALA A 260 20.82 -13.39 10.58
CA ALA A 260 22.22 -13.01 10.83
C ALA A 260 22.48 -12.61 12.30
N GLN A 261 21.46 -12.18 13.05
CA GLN A 261 21.56 -11.93 14.50
C GLN A 261 21.37 -13.19 15.36
N GLY A 262 21.20 -14.36 14.74
CA GLY A 262 21.03 -15.64 15.45
C GLY A 262 19.57 -15.97 15.81
N GLN A 263 18.59 -15.28 15.24
CA GLN A 263 17.19 -15.67 15.44
C GLN A 263 16.85 -16.93 14.63
N GLN A 264 16.08 -17.86 15.21
CA GLN A 264 15.42 -18.94 14.46
C GLN A 264 14.15 -18.41 13.82
N VAL A 265 14.19 -18.07 12.53
CA VAL A 265 13.09 -17.35 11.87
C VAL A 265 12.18 -18.31 11.12
N PHE A 266 10.88 -18.21 11.42
CA PHE A 266 9.78 -18.81 10.65
C PHE A 266 8.86 -17.70 10.13
N LEU A 267 8.32 -17.88 8.92
CA LEU A 267 7.49 -16.86 8.27
C LEU A 267 6.32 -17.48 7.54
N ILE A 268 5.13 -16.90 7.73
CA ILE A 268 3.91 -17.28 7.00
C ILE A 268 3.93 -16.65 5.61
N SER A 269 3.78 -17.49 4.59
CA SER A 269 3.49 -17.07 3.21
C SER A 269 2.02 -17.33 2.90
N TRP A 270 1.21 -16.26 2.81
CA TRP A 270 -0.21 -16.35 2.51
C TRP A 270 -0.46 -16.72 1.06
N ARG A 271 -1.41 -17.63 0.82
CA ARG A 271 -1.91 -17.96 -0.51
C ARG A 271 -2.86 -16.86 -1.00
N SER A 272 -2.72 -16.44 -2.26
CA SER A 272 -3.72 -15.58 -2.91
C SER A 272 -5.04 -16.33 -3.04
N ALA A 273 -6.16 -15.68 -2.70
CA ALA A 273 -7.46 -16.34 -2.79
C ALA A 273 -7.78 -16.72 -4.23
N VAL A 274 -8.22 -17.95 -4.38
CA VAL A 274 -8.79 -18.57 -5.58
C VAL A 274 -10.21 -19.06 -5.25
N PRO A 275 -11.06 -19.37 -6.24
CA PRO A 275 -12.45 -19.77 -5.98
C PRO A 275 -12.63 -20.88 -4.92
N GLU A 276 -11.69 -21.82 -4.88
CA GLU A 276 -11.73 -22.96 -3.94
C GLU A 276 -11.64 -22.53 -2.49
N ILE A 277 -10.94 -21.44 -2.18
CA ILE A 277 -10.77 -20.89 -0.83
C ILE A 277 -11.51 -19.56 -0.61
N GLY A 278 -12.35 -19.14 -1.56
CA GLY A 278 -13.15 -17.91 -1.47
C GLY A 278 -14.16 -17.89 -0.31
N HIS A 279 -14.42 -19.05 0.30
CA HIS A 279 -15.32 -19.21 1.44
C HIS A 279 -14.64 -18.99 2.80
N LEU A 280 -13.31 -18.85 2.87
CA LEU A 280 -12.58 -18.74 4.13
C LEU A 280 -12.96 -17.46 4.88
N THR A 281 -13.16 -17.64 6.19
CA THR A 281 -13.57 -16.58 7.12
C THR A 281 -12.38 -15.98 7.86
N TRP A 282 -12.64 -14.96 8.68
CA TRP A 282 -11.66 -14.41 9.62
C TRP A 282 -11.14 -15.49 10.59
N ASP A 283 -12.04 -16.31 11.15
CA ASP A 283 -11.67 -17.40 12.06
C ASP A 283 -10.72 -18.40 11.37
N ASN A 284 -10.97 -18.75 10.10
CA ASN A 284 -10.05 -19.60 9.35
C ASN A 284 -8.66 -18.97 9.19
N TYR A 285 -8.59 -17.65 8.99
CA TYR A 285 -7.29 -16.96 8.93
C TYR A 285 -6.53 -17.04 10.27
N LEU A 286 -7.23 -16.99 11.41
CA LEU A 286 -6.60 -17.17 12.71
C LEU A 286 -6.17 -18.62 12.94
N GLU A 287 -7.08 -19.58 12.70
CA GLU A 287 -6.87 -21.01 12.99
C GLU A 287 -5.83 -21.65 12.08
N MET A 288 -5.96 -21.44 10.77
CA MET A 288 -5.06 -22.05 9.78
C MET A 288 -3.77 -21.26 9.58
N GLY A 289 -3.76 -19.99 9.98
CA GLY A 289 -2.61 -19.07 9.95
C GLY A 289 -1.81 -19.13 11.26
N PRO A 290 -1.78 -18.01 12.05
CA PRO A 290 -0.88 -17.88 13.19
C PRO A 290 -1.08 -18.95 14.28
N LEU A 291 -2.31 -19.36 14.61
CA LEU A 291 -2.53 -20.38 15.65
C LEU A 291 -1.87 -21.71 15.25
N ARG A 292 -2.10 -22.16 14.03
CA ARG A 292 -1.46 -23.38 13.51
C ARG A 292 0.05 -23.22 13.35
N ALA A 293 0.52 -22.07 12.86
CA ALA A 293 1.95 -21.82 12.69
C ALA A 293 2.72 -21.84 14.03
N VAL A 294 2.14 -21.27 15.10
CA VAL A 294 2.71 -21.32 16.46
C VAL A 294 2.91 -22.77 16.90
N ASP A 295 1.91 -23.64 16.71
CA ASP A 295 2.01 -25.04 17.09
C ASP A 295 3.09 -25.77 16.28
N VAL A 296 3.11 -25.60 14.95
CA VAL A 296 4.11 -26.21 14.07
C VAL A 296 5.53 -25.75 14.44
N VAL A 297 5.74 -24.45 14.70
CA VAL A 297 7.06 -23.93 15.11
C VAL A 297 7.51 -24.56 16.42
N ARG A 298 6.62 -24.66 17.41
CA ARG A 298 6.91 -25.29 18.70
C ARG A 298 7.23 -26.79 18.55
N GLU A 299 6.48 -27.50 17.73
CA GLU A 299 6.70 -28.93 17.45
C GLU A 299 8.02 -29.20 16.70
N ILE A 300 8.43 -28.30 15.77
CA ILE A 300 9.71 -28.40 15.06
C ILE A 300 10.90 -28.11 15.99
N THR A 301 10.80 -27.04 16.81
CA THR A 301 11.94 -26.54 17.59
C THR A 301 12.02 -27.12 18.99
N GLY A 302 10.93 -27.72 19.49
CA GLY A 302 10.81 -28.14 20.88
C GLY A 302 10.68 -26.99 21.88
N ALA A 303 10.49 -25.76 21.40
CA ALA A 303 10.33 -24.59 22.25
C ALA A 303 8.96 -24.58 22.93
N GLU A 304 8.91 -24.18 24.20
CA GLU A 304 7.66 -24.02 24.93
C GLU A 304 6.84 -22.83 24.41
N ARG A 305 7.52 -21.75 24.03
CA ARG A 305 6.93 -20.48 23.57
C ARG A 305 7.67 -19.95 22.35
N VAL A 306 7.02 -19.06 21.61
CA VAL A 306 7.59 -18.37 20.44
C VAL A 306 7.56 -16.86 20.62
N HIS A 307 8.53 -16.14 20.07
CA HIS A 307 8.39 -14.73 19.75
C HIS A 307 7.50 -14.62 18.51
N ALA A 308 6.52 -13.72 18.50
CA ALA A 308 5.65 -13.52 17.35
C ALA A 308 5.72 -12.08 16.87
N LEU A 309 5.90 -11.88 15.55
CA LEU A 309 5.92 -10.56 14.93
C LEU A 309 4.77 -10.45 13.94
N GLY A 310 3.94 -9.41 14.05
CA GLY A 310 2.90 -9.07 13.10
C GLY A 310 3.16 -7.72 12.44
N PHE A 311 2.96 -7.64 11.11
CA PHE A 311 3.10 -6.40 10.36
C PHE A 311 1.76 -5.97 9.78
N CYS A 312 1.34 -4.72 10.02
CA CYS A 312 0.10 -4.12 9.51
C CYS A 312 -1.12 -4.99 9.87
N VAL A 313 -1.97 -5.39 8.90
CA VAL A 313 -3.09 -6.32 9.14
C VAL A 313 -2.62 -7.67 9.69
N GLY A 314 -1.40 -8.11 9.39
CA GLY A 314 -0.80 -9.29 10.02
C GLY A 314 -0.63 -9.13 11.52
N GLY A 315 -0.38 -7.91 12.00
CA GLY A 315 -0.37 -7.58 13.43
C GLY A 315 -1.76 -7.61 14.06
N THR A 316 -2.79 -7.16 13.35
CA THR A 316 -4.18 -7.29 13.82
C THR A 316 -4.60 -8.76 13.91
N ILE A 317 -4.28 -9.57 12.88
CA ILE A 317 -4.51 -11.02 12.86
C ILE A 317 -3.78 -11.69 14.04
N LEU A 318 -2.50 -11.37 14.24
CA LEU A 318 -1.70 -11.91 15.33
C LEU A 318 -2.26 -11.54 16.70
N SER A 319 -2.70 -10.29 16.90
CA SER A 319 -3.27 -9.83 18.17
C SER A 319 -4.59 -10.53 18.48
N CYS A 320 -5.46 -10.73 17.47
CA CYS A 320 -6.67 -11.52 17.64
C CYS A 320 -6.33 -12.98 17.97
N ALA A 321 -5.36 -13.60 17.30
CA ALA A 321 -4.91 -14.95 17.62
C ALA A 321 -4.32 -15.06 19.04
N ALA A 322 -3.53 -14.07 19.47
CA ALA A 322 -3.00 -14.01 20.83
C ALA A 322 -4.12 -13.91 21.90
N ALA A 323 -5.17 -13.11 21.62
CA ALA A 323 -6.34 -13.02 22.50
C ALA A 323 -7.14 -14.33 22.54
N VAL A 324 -7.23 -15.06 21.42
CA VAL A 324 -7.82 -16.42 21.39
C VAL A 324 -7.01 -17.38 22.24
N LEU A 325 -5.67 -17.36 22.14
CA LEU A 325 -4.79 -18.19 23.00
C LEU A 325 -5.00 -17.83 24.49
N ALA A 326 -5.05 -16.53 24.80
CA ALA A 326 -5.29 -16.09 26.18
C ALA A 326 -6.67 -16.55 26.70
N ALA A 327 -7.74 -16.45 25.89
CA ALA A 327 -9.08 -16.92 26.26
C ALA A 327 -9.12 -18.45 26.48
N LYS A 328 -8.33 -19.22 25.74
CA LYS A 328 -8.16 -20.67 25.87
C LYS A 328 -7.14 -21.06 26.96
N GLN A 329 -6.52 -20.09 27.62
CA GLN A 329 -5.46 -20.29 28.62
C GLN A 329 -4.23 -21.04 28.06
N GLU A 330 -3.91 -20.83 26.80
CA GLU A 330 -2.78 -21.43 26.11
C GLU A 330 -1.58 -20.47 26.08
N ASP A 331 -0.60 -20.75 26.93
CA ASP A 331 0.62 -19.92 27.11
C ASP A 331 1.71 -20.31 26.09
N LYS A 332 1.54 -19.90 24.84
CA LYS A 332 2.40 -20.30 23.71
C LYS A 332 3.29 -19.15 23.19
N LEU A 333 3.05 -17.91 23.63
CA LEU A 333 3.82 -16.74 23.19
C LEU A 333 4.79 -16.28 24.27
N SER A 334 6.02 -15.91 23.88
CA SER A 334 7.03 -15.29 24.74
C SER A 334 6.92 -13.76 24.69
N THR A 335 6.87 -13.21 23.49
CA THR A 335 6.68 -11.78 23.23
C THR A 335 5.86 -11.57 21.97
N MET A 336 5.37 -10.36 21.80
CA MET A 336 4.71 -9.94 20.56
C MET A 336 5.34 -8.65 20.04
N THR A 337 5.63 -8.59 18.73
CA THR A 337 6.08 -7.39 18.03
C THR A 337 4.99 -6.96 17.04
N LEU A 338 4.54 -5.71 17.09
CA LEU A 338 3.55 -5.15 16.19
C LEU A 338 4.18 -4.00 15.40
N LEU A 339 4.33 -4.19 14.11
CA LEU A 339 4.91 -3.20 13.20
C LEU A 339 3.78 -2.47 12.48
N THR A 340 3.69 -1.15 12.64
CA THR A 340 2.66 -0.29 12.00
C THR A 340 1.27 -0.94 11.99
N THR A 341 0.81 -1.32 13.18
CA THR A 341 -0.44 -2.06 13.40
C THR A 341 -1.43 -1.21 14.19
N MET A 342 -2.70 -1.27 13.83
CA MET A 342 -3.81 -0.70 14.62
C MET A 342 -4.57 -1.81 15.33
N LEU A 343 -4.92 -1.56 16.60
CA LEU A 343 -5.89 -2.33 17.38
C LEU A 343 -7.09 -1.47 17.80
N ASP A 344 -6.92 -0.15 17.85
CA ASP A 344 -8.00 0.84 17.94
C ASP A 344 -8.17 1.55 16.59
N PHE A 345 -9.32 1.35 15.97
CA PHE A 345 -9.70 1.92 14.68
C PHE A 345 -10.55 3.20 14.82
N SER A 346 -10.42 3.92 15.93
CA SER A 346 -11.12 5.21 16.12
C SER A 346 -10.59 6.30 15.19
N ASP A 347 -9.30 6.25 14.82
CA ASP A 347 -8.68 7.11 13.82
C ASP A 347 -7.90 6.22 12.85
N THR A 348 -8.45 6.01 11.68
CA THR A 348 -7.96 5.10 10.65
C THR A 348 -7.31 5.83 9.48
N GLY A 349 -7.03 7.12 9.66
CA GLY A 349 -6.52 7.94 8.57
C GLY A 349 -7.47 7.96 7.37
N GLU A 350 -6.89 8.10 6.18
CA GLU A 350 -7.68 8.27 4.95
C GLU A 350 -8.40 7.00 4.47
N ILE A 351 -7.91 5.80 4.82
CA ILE A 351 -8.58 4.54 4.42
C ILE A 351 -9.98 4.47 4.99
N GLY A 352 -10.18 4.87 6.24
CA GLY A 352 -11.50 4.88 6.88
C GLY A 352 -12.51 5.80 6.21
N LEU A 353 -12.06 6.78 5.41
CA LEU A 353 -12.97 7.65 4.64
C LEU A 353 -13.65 6.91 3.49
N LEU A 354 -13.07 5.80 3.03
CA LEU A 354 -13.58 4.95 1.95
C LEU A 354 -14.48 3.82 2.46
N ILE A 355 -14.60 3.67 3.79
CA ILE A 355 -15.35 2.58 4.42
C ILE A 355 -16.54 3.17 5.18
N ASP A 356 -17.75 2.87 4.72
CA ASP A 356 -19.01 3.24 5.34
C ASP A 356 -19.98 2.05 5.39
N ALA A 357 -21.12 2.23 6.06
CA ALA A 357 -22.11 1.17 6.22
C ALA A 357 -22.67 0.66 4.88
N ALA A 358 -22.82 1.53 3.89
CA ALA A 358 -23.35 1.16 2.57
C ALA A 358 -22.33 0.34 1.77
N SER A 359 -21.07 0.75 1.76
CA SER A 359 -19.98 0.04 1.07
C SER A 359 -19.74 -1.34 1.70
N VAL A 360 -19.74 -1.46 3.03
CA VAL A 360 -19.60 -2.74 3.73
C VAL A 360 -20.79 -3.65 3.43
N ALA A 361 -22.03 -3.15 3.54
CA ALA A 361 -23.23 -3.94 3.22
C ALA A 361 -23.24 -4.43 1.76
N LEU A 362 -22.80 -3.60 0.81
CA LEU A 362 -22.66 -4.00 -0.59
C LEU A 362 -21.63 -5.14 -0.75
N ARG A 363 -20.48 -5.05 -0.09
CA ARG A 363 -19.46 -6.11 -0.14
C ARG A 363 -19.96 -7.40 0.50
N GLU A 364 -20.65 -7.33 1.61
CA GLU A 364 -21.28 -8.50 2.26
C GLU A 364 -22.31 -9.16 1.34
N ALA A 365 -23.12 -8.38 0.64
CA ALA A 365 -24.12 -8.90 -0.30
C ALA A 365 -23.48 -9.54 -1.55
N THR A 366 -22.33 -9.02 -2.03
CA THR A 366 -21.71 -9.45 -3.30
C THR A 366 -20.68 -10.56 -3.11
N ILE A 367 -19.79 -10.44 -2.13
CA ILE A 367 -18.66 -11.37 -1.91
C ILE A 367 -18.68 -12.03 -0.53
N GLY A 368 -19.56 -11.63 0.40
CA GLY A 368 -19.51 -12.03 1.81
C GLY A 368 -19.77 -13.50 2.10
N LYS A 369 -20.26 -14.32 1.13
CA LYS A 369 -20.50 -15.75 1.35
C LYS A 369 -19.34 -16.62 0.85
N SER A 370 -18.84 -16.39 -0.36
CA SER A 370 -17.80 -17.21 -1.00
C SER A 370 -17.13 -16.50 -2.17
N GLY A 371 -17.30 -15.18 -2.28
CA GLY A 371 -16.67 -14.38 -3.32
C GLY A 371 -15.21 -14.08 -3.00
N ILE A 372 -14.56 -13.41 -3.93
CA ILE A 372 -13.17 -12.98 -3.81
C ILE A 372 -13.12 -11.46 -4.00
N LEU A 373 -12.37 -10.78 -3.15
CA LEU A 373 -11.92 -9.42 -3.41
C LEU A 373 -10.63 -9.49 -4.23
N PRO A 374 -10.63 -9.04 -5.50
CA PRO A 374 -9.42 -9.05 -6.32
C PRO A 374 -8.32 -8.15 -5.73
N GLY A 375 -7.08 -8.64 -5.71
CA GLY A 375 -5.95 -7.87 -5.18
C GLY A 375 -5.75 -6.52 -5.88
N LYS A 376 -6.04 -6.44 -7.19
CA LYS A 376 -5.97 -5.19 -7.96
C LYS A 376 -6.91 -4.08 -7.47
N GLU A 377 -8.06 -4.43 -6.86
CA GLU A 377 -8.96 -3.42 -6.25
C GLU A 377 -8.33 -2.81 -5.01
N LEU A 378 -7.68 -3.63 -4.17
CA LEU A 378 -6.93 -3.14 -3.01
C LEU A 378 -5.76 -2.26 -3.44
N ALA A 379 -4.97 -2.70 -4.42
CA ALA A 379 -3.85 -1.92 -4.94
C ALA A 379 -4.30 -0.56 -5.50
N PHE A 380 -5.42 -0.53 -6.22
CA PHE A 380 -6.00 0.71 -6.70
C PHE A 380 -6.42 1.62 -5.54
N THR A 381 -7.11 1.07 -4.53
CA THR A 381 -7.53 1.82 -3.34
C THR A 381 -6.34 2.45 -2.62
N PHE A 382 -5.27 1.69 -2.36
CA PHE A 382 -4.04 2.23 -1.77
C PHE A 382 -3.35 3.26 -2.68
N GLY A 383 -3.38 3.05 -4.01
CA GLY A 383 -2.87 4.02 -4.99
C GLY A 383 -3.58 5.37 -4.92
N THR A 384 -4.91 5.39 -4.68
CA THR A 384 -5.68 6.65 -4.57
C THR A 384 -5.29 7.50 -3.37
N LEU A 385 -4.79 6.91 -2.28
CA LEU A 385 -4.31 7.66 -1.11
C LEU A 385 -3.14 8.59 -1.46
N ARG A 386 -2.36 8.23 -2.48
CA ARG A 386 -1.24 9.01 -3.01
C ARG A 386 -1.31 9.13 -4.54
N ALA A 387 -2.45 9.59 -5.05
CA ALA A 387 -2.78 9.58 -6.47
C ALA A 387 -1.71 10.26 -7.35
N ASN A 388 -1.15 11.39 -6.91
CA ASN A 388 -0.10 12.09 -7.68
C ASN A 388 1.19 11.27 -7.82
N ASP A 389 1.59 10.53 -6.78
CA ASP A 389 2.81 9.73 -6.77
C ASP A 389 2.62 8.35 -7.44
N LEU A 390 1.43 7.74 -7.30
CA LEU A 390 1.19 6.34 -7.66
C LEU A 390 0.25 6.15 -8.85
N ILE A 391 -0.42 7.20 -9.32
CA ILE A 391 -1.33 7.17 -10.48
C ILE A 391 -0.89 8.21 -11.51
N TRP A 392 -1.07 9.50 -11.20
CA TRP A 392 -0.93 10.57 -12.19
C TRP A 392 0.49 10.73 -12.72
N ARG A 393 1.51 10.51 -11.89
CA ARG A 393 2.90 10.49 -12.36
C ARG A 393 3.10 9.46 -13.49
N TYR A 394 2.56 8.24 -13.31
CA TYR A 394 2.71 7.18 -14.32
C TYR A 394 1.82 7.41 -15.54
N VAL A 395 0.64 8.00 -15.37
CA VAL A 395 -0.16 8.46 -16.52
C VAL A 395 0.65 9.44 -17.37
N VAL A 396 1.30 10.42 -16.75
CA VAL A 396 2.12 11.41 -17.46
C VAL A 396 3.36 10.77 -18.08
N ASP A 397 4.14 10.04 -17.29
CA ASP A 397 5.42 9.52 -17.76
C ASP A 397 5.23 8.39 -18.79
N ASN A 398 4.34 7.41 -18.52
CA ASN A 398 4.18 6.25 -19.39
C ASN A 398 3.30 6.55 -20.61
N TYR A 399 2.14 7.21 -20.41
CA TYR A 399 1.16 7.35 -21.48
C TYR A 399 1.32 8.64 -22.27
N LEU A 400 1.77 9.73 -21.63
CA LEU A 400 1.94 11.00 -22.33
C LEU A 400 3.36 11.21 -22.86
N LYS A 401 4.37 10.73 -22.15
CA LYS A 401 5.79 10.86 -22.55
C LYS A 401 6.35 9.58 -23.17
N GLY A 402 5.61 8.46 -23.15
CA GLY A 402 6.04 7.17 -23.70
C GLY A 402 7.24 6.56 -22.98
N ALA A 403 7.41 6.87 -21.71
CA ALA A 403 8.52 6.32 -20.92
C ALA A 403 8.23 4.91 -20.44
N THR A 404 9.30 4.16 -20.20
CA THR A 404 9.25 2.90 -19.44
C THR A 404 9.58 3.21 -17.98
N PRO A 405 8.82 2.71 -16.99
CA PRO A 405 9.14 2.92 -15.59
C PRO A 405 10.50 2.34 -15.20
N ASP A 406 11.15 2.96 -14.21
CA ASP A 406 12.40 2.48 -13.66
C ASP A 406 12.20 1.15 -12.90
N ALA A 407 13.26 0.35 -12.81
CA ALA A 407 13.30 -0.84 -11.96
C ALA A 407 13.43 -0.43 -10.48
N PHE A 408 12.36 -0.65 -9.70
CA PHE A 408 12.34 -0.35 -8.27
C PHE A 408 11.62 -1.46 -7.50
N ASP A 409 12.35 -2.17 -6.65
CA ASP A 409 11.93 -3.38 -5.92
C ASP A 409 10.65 -3.18 -5.09
N LEU A 410 10.54 -2.05 -4.41
CA LEU A 410 9.38 -1.74 -3.57
C LEU A 410 8.10 -1.52 -4.39
N LEU A 411 8.20 -0.90 -5.58
CA LEU A 411 7.07 -0.72 -6.48
C LEU A 411 6.67 -2.03 -7.17
N PHE A 412 7.64 -2.92 -7.41
CA PHE A 412 7.34 -4.27 -7.88
C PHE A 412 6.51 -5.02 -6.83
N TRP A 413 6.94 -5.01 -5.57
CA TRP A 413 6.19 -5.59 -4.45
C TRP A 413 4.78 -4.97 -4.31
N ASP A 414 4.67 -3.64 -4.36
CA ASP A 414 3.39 -2.92 -4.25
C ASP A 414 2.40 -3.28 -5.36
N SER A 415 2.91 -3.68 -6.52
CA SER A 415 2.13 -4.15 -7.67
C SER A 415 1.76 -5.63 -7.60
N ASP A 416 2.41 -6.43 -6.75
CA ASP A 416 2.21 -7.87 -6.61
C ASP A 416 1.22 -8.18 -5.47
N CYS A 417 -0.04 -7.87 -5.71
CA CYS A 417 -1.11 -7.92 -4.73
C CYS A 417 -1.59 -9.36 -4.46
N VAL A 418 -2.31 -9.53 -3.35
CA VAL A 418 -2.98 -10.77 -2.95
C VAL A 418 -4.49 -10.55 -2.99
N SER A 419 -5.22 -11.47 -3.61
CA SER A 419 -6.69 -11.51 -3.53
C SER A 419 -7.12 -12.10 -2.19
N LEU A 420 -8.24 -11.62 -1.63
CA LEU A 420 -8.75 -12.05 -0.32
C LEU A 420 -10.10 -12.77 -0.45
N PRO A 421 -10.39 -13.78 0.40
CA PRO A 421 -11.71 -14.32 0.54
C PRO A 421 -12.71 -13.26 1.00
N GLY A 422 -13.88 -13.21 0.37
CA GLY A 422 -14.90 -12.23 0.67
C GLY A 422 -15.37 -12.23 2.12
N PRO A 423 -15.71 -13.40 2.72
CA PRO A 423 -16.13 -13.47 4.12
C PRO A 423 -15.08 -12.92 5.10
N MET A 424 -13.80 -13.27 4.89
CA MET A 424 -12.69 -12.75 5.71
C MET A 424 -12.61 -11.23 5.62
N TYR A 425 -12.61 -10.67 4.40
CA TYR A 425 -12.53 -9.24 4.15
C TYR A 425 -13.73 -8.47 4.73
N CYS A 426 -14.95 -8.98 4.55
CA CYS A 426 -16.15 -8.36 5.09
C CYS A 426 -16.14 -8.32 6.62
N TRP A 427 -15.74 -9.43 7.26
CA TRP A 427 -15.60 -9.48 8.72
C TRP A 427 -14.58 -8.45 9.21
N TYR A 428 -13.41 -8.42 8.56
CA TYR A 428 -12.33 -7.48 8.91
C TYR A 428 -12.80 -6.03 8.79
N THR A 429 -13.33 -5.62 7.64
CA THR A 429 -13.74 -4.22 7.44
C THR A 429 -14.87 -3.80 8.37
N ARG A 430 -15.83 -4.69 8.67
CA ARG A 430 -16.92 -4.40 9.58
C ARG A 430 -16.42 -4.23 11.01
N ASN A 431 -15.68 -5.21 11.54
CA ASN A 431 -15.31 -5.26 12.96
C ASN A 431 -14.11 -4.38 13.33
N THR A 432 -13.43 -3.81 12.33
CA THR A 432 -12.33 -2.85 12.52
C THR A 432 -12.76 -1.46 12.07
N TYR A 433 -12.66 -1.12 10.80
CA TYR A 433 -12.86 0.22 10.25
C TYR A 433 -14.26 0.79 10.47
N LEU A 434 -15.32 -0.04 10.36
CA LEU A 434 -16.70 0.45 10.46
C LEU A 434 -17.16 0.55 11.92
N GLU A 435 -17.04 -0.52 12.70
CA GLU A 435 -17.63 -0.65 14.02
C GLU A 435 -16.60 -0.65 15.16
N ASN A 436 -15.31 -0.86 14.85
CA ASN A 436 -14.19 -0.91 15.80
C ASN A 436 -14.43 -1.90 16.98
N ASN A 437 -15.08 -3.04 16.69
CA ASN A 437 -15.51 -4.00 17.70
C ASN A 437 -14.34 -4.74 18.38
N ILE A 438 -13.19 -4.91 17.68
CA ILE A 438 -12.08 -5.72 18.21
C ILE A 438 -11.44 -5.12 19.47
N LYS A 439 -11.58 -3.81 19.69
CA LYS A 439 -11.02 -3.15 20.86
C LYS A 439 -11.84 -3.37 22.13
N ASP A 440 -13.14 -3.66 21.98
CA ASP A 440 -14.06 -3.78 23.11
C ASP A 440 -14.04 -5.23 23.64
N PRO A 441 -13.74 -5.46 24.93
CA PRO A 441 -13.65 -6.79 25.49
C PRO A 441 -14.92 -7.62 25.27
N GLY A 442 -14.77 -8.81 24.67
CA GLY A 442 -15.86 -9.77 24.42
C GLY A 442 -16.90 -9.34 23.37
N LYS A 443 -16.70 -8.20 22.69
CA LYS A 443 -17.60 -7.72 21.64
C LYS A 443 -17.60 -8.63 20.41
N THR A 444 -16.48 -9.28 20.12
CA THR A 444 -16.35 -10.27 19.05
C THR A 444 -16.10 -11.67 19.63
N THR A 445 -16.71 -12.68 18.98
CA THR A 445 -16.38 -14.08 19.20
C THR A 445 -15.53 -14.56 18.04
N GLN A 446 -14.35 -15.11 18.32
CA GLN A 446 -13.40 -15.58 17.30
C GLN A 446 -12.90 -16.97 17.69
N CYS A 447 -12.85 -17.89 16.75
CA CYS A 447 -12.47 -19.29 16.98
C CYS A 447 -13.23 -19.93 18.16
N GLY A 448 -14.52 -19.56 18.31
CA GLY A 448 -15.43 -20.07 19.34
C GLY A 448 -15.28 -19.46 20.74
N VAL A 449 -14.42 -18.44 20.94
CA VAL A 449 -14.23 -17.77 22.25
C VAL A 449 -14.44 -16.26 22.15
N PRO A 450 -14.97 -15.60 23.21
CA PRO A 450 -15.03 -14.16 23.28
C PRO A 450 -13.59 -13.60 23.37
N VAL A 451 -13.27 -12.60 22.54
CA VAL A 451 -11.93 -12.02 22.45
C VAL A 451 -11.82 -10.76 23.30
N ASP A 452 -10.74 -10.69 24.09
CA ASP A 452 -10.39 -9.57 24.93
C ASP A 452 -8.86 -9.32 24.81
N LEU A 453 -8.47 -8.25 24.12
CA LEU A 453 -7.07 -7.90 23.91
C LEU A 453 -6.33 -7.62 25.23
N SER A 454 -7.04 -7.16 26.27
CA SER A 454 -6.45 -6.90 27.60
C SER A 454 -5.94 -8.16 28.31
N LYS A 455 -6.30 -9.34 27.81
CA LYS A 455 -5.82 -10.63 28.32
C LYS A 455 -4.50 -11.07 27.72
N ILE A 456 -3.98 -10.33 26.74
CA ILE A 456 -2.64 -10.56 26.18
C ILE A 456 -1.62 -10.02 27.18
N ASN A 457 -1.01 -10.90 27.96
CA ASN A 457 -0.11 -10.54 29.10
C ASN A 457 1.38 -10.72 28.77
N VAL A 458 1.74 -10.94 27.50
CA VAL A 458 3.14 -11.02 27.07
C VAL A 458 3.72 -9.63 26.82
N PRO A 459 5.05 -9.43 26.99
CA PRO A 459 5.69 -8.17 26.60
C PRO A 459 5.49 -7.86 25.12
N VAL A 460 5.21 -6.59 24.79
CA VAL A 460 4.89 -6.16 23.42
C VAL A 460 5.80 -5.02 22.97
N TYR A 461 6.42 -5.20 21.82
CA TYR A 461 7.16 -4.16 21.08
C TYR A 461 6.26 -3.54 20.02
N LEU A 462 5.96 -2.27 20.14
CA LEU A 462 5.11 -1.52 19.21
C LEU A 462 5.99 -0.59 18.37
N LEU A 463 6.02 -0.79 17.06
CA LEU A 463 6.65 0.12 16.12
C LEU A 463 5.59 0.85 15.31
N ALA A 464 5.65 2.17 15.28
CA ALA A 464 4.90 3.00 14.36
C ALA A 464 5.83 3.80 13.44
N SER A 465 5.30 4.33 12.35
CA SER A 465 6.01 5.20 11.42
C SER A 465 5.40 6.60 11.42
N ARG A 466 6.25 7.62 11.54
CA ARG A 466 5.82 9.01 11.80
C ARG A 466 5.00 9.61 10.67
N GLU A 467 5.40 9.37 9.42
CA GLU A 467 4.72 9.84 8.22
C GLU A 467 3.80 8.78 7.61
N ASP A 468 3.31 7.85 8.44
CA ASP A 468 2.39 6.79 8.00
C ASP A 468 1.00 7.37 7.73
N HIS A 469 0.53 7.22 6.50
CA HIS A 469 -0.79 7.65 6.04
C HIS A 469 -1.82 6.50 6.02
N ILE A 470 -1.38 5.27 6.28
CA ILE A 470 -2.21 4.06 6.34
C ILE A 470 -2.57 3.75 7.79
N VAL A 471 -1.57 3.76 8.67
CA VAL A 471 -1.70 3.54 10.10
C VAL A 471 -1.19 4.78 10.82
N PRO A 472 -2.06 5.75 11.17
CA PRO A 472 -1.64 6.92 11.93
C PRO A 472 -0.89 6.50 13.19
N TRP A 473 0.33 7.01 13.38
CA TRP A 473 1.18 6.56 14.47
C TRP A 473 0.58 6.77 15.86
N LYS A 474 -0.29 7.79 16.01
CA LYS A 474 -1.04 8.05 17.24
C LYS A 474 -2.06 6.94 17.54
N SER A 475 -2.64 6.34 16.51
CA SER A 475 -3.54 5.20 16.65
C SER A 475 -2.76 3.92 16.99
N ALA A 476 -1.62 3.69 16.35
CA ALA A 476 -0.73 2.61 16.72
C ALA A 476 -0.24 2.75 18.18
N PHE A 477 0.09 3.96 18.63
CA PHE A 477 0.48 4.23 20.02
C PHE A 477 -0.61 3.84 21.02
N ARG A 478 -1.89 4.15 20.73
CA ARG A 478 -3.02 3.81 21.62
C ARG A 478 -3.22 2.29 21.76
N SER A 479 -2.69 1.48 20.85
CA SER A 479 -2.77 0.02 20.96
C SER A 479 -2.15 -0.51 22.27
N LYS A 480 -1.20 0.23 22.87
CA LYS A 480 -0.61 -0.11 24.18
C LYS A 480 -1.66 -0.18 25.32
N ASP A 481 -2.71 0.63 25.21
CA ASP A 481 -3.74 0.73 26.26
C ASP A 481 -4.77 -0.43 26.17
N LEU A 482 -4.75 -1.18 25.07
CA LEU A 482 -5.62 -2.33 24.85
C LEU A 482 -4.99 -3.65 25.26
N ILE A 483 -3.67 -3.70 25.48
CA ILE A 483 -2.91 -4.90 25.78
C ILE A 483 -2.55 -4.95 27.26
N GLY A 484 -2.67 -6.12 27.91
CA GLY A 484 -2.38 -6.28 29.33
C GLY A 484 -0.88 -6.43 29.65
N GLY A 485 -0.05 -6.75 28.65
CA GLY A 485 1.40 -6.93 28.84
C GLY A 485 2.17 -5.60 28.84
N GLU A 486 3.42 -5.65 29.33
CA GLU A 486 4.32 -4.50 29.28
C GLU A 486 4.59 -4.09 27.81
N ALA A 487 4.37 -2.83 27.47
CA ALA A 487 4.58 -2.30 26.13
C ALA A 487 5.88 -1.48 26.05
N ARG A 488 6.64 -1.67 24.95
CA ARG A 488 7.70 -0.78 24.50
C ARG A 488 7.26 -0.13 23.20
N PHE A 489 7.21 1.19 23.12
CA PHE A 489 6.85 1.90 21.91
C PHE A 489 8.06 2.56 21.27
N VAL A 490 8.17 2.42 19.95
CA VAL A 490 9.20 3.01 19.10
C VAL A 490 8.55 3.70 17.90
N LEU A 491 8.97 4.93 17.62
CA LEU A 491 8.48 5.68 16.46
C LEU A 491 9.60 5.78 15.42
N ALA A 492 9.44 5.19 14.25
CA ALA A 492 10.39 5.30 13.15
C ALA A 492 10.08 6.51 12.26
N ALA A 493 11.10 7.13 11.71
CA ALA A 493 10.96 8.14 10.64
C ALA A 493 10.47 7.50 9.35
N SER A 494 9.78 8.31 8.50
CA SER A 494 9.24 7.91 7.19
C SER A 494 7.86 7.24 7.25
N GLY A 495 7.37 6.75 6.09
CA GLY A 495 6.02 6.21 5.94
C GLY A 495 5.92 4.72 6.25
N HIS A 496 4.72 4.16 6.04
CA HIS A 496 4.27 2.82 6.42
C HIS A 496 5.27 1.69 6.13
N VAL A 497 5.81 1.64 4.93
CA VAL A 497 6.76 0.62 4.50
C VAL A 497 8.19 1.03 4.82
N ALA A 498 8.55 2.27 4.43
CA ALA A 498 9.92 2.75 4.52
C ALA A 498 10.40 2.98 5.97
N GLY A 499 9.50 3.22 6.91
CA GLY A 499 9.82 3.28 8.35
C GLY A 499 10.12 1.89 8.92
N VAL A 500 9.46 0.86 8.44
CA VAL A 500 9.67 -0.54 8.83
C VAL A 500 10.94 -1.11 8.18
N ILE A 501 11.06 -0.99 6.85
CA ILE A 501 12.20 -1.51 6.09
C ILE A 501 13.31 -0.44 6.05
N ASN A 502 14.15 -0.47 7.06
CA ASN A 502 15.26 0.46 7.24
C ASN A 502 16.53 -0.26 7.72
N PRO A 503 17.24 -0.98 6.83
CA PRO A 503 18.42 -1.79 7.21
C PRO A 503 19.51 -0.95 7.91
N PRO A 504 20.09 -1.45 9.01
CA PRO A 504 21.16 -0.75 9.73
C PRO A 504 22.37 -0.38 8.86
N ALA A 505 22.74 -1.24 7.92
CA ALA A 505 23.87 -1.02 7.02
C ALA A 505 23.76 0.25 6.16
N ARG A 506 22.55 0.72 5.89
CA ARG A 506 22.32 1.96 5.13
C ARG A 506 22.49 3.21 5.98
N ASN A 507 22.45 3.10 7.30
CA ASN A 507 22.54 4.20 8.28
C ASN A 507 21.71 5.43 7.87
N LYS A 508 20.47 5.21 7.44
CA LYS A 508 19.54 6.26 7.01
C LYS A 508 18.44 6.43 8.03
N ARG A 509 17.82 7.60 8.03
CA ARG A 509 16.67 7.97 8.88
C ARG A 509 17.03 7.99 10.37
N SER A 510 16.01 8.03 11.20
CA SER A 510 16.10 8.01 12.66
C SER A 510 14.87 7.33 13.25
N HIS A 511 14.92 7.07 14.56
CA HIS A 511 13.79 6.60 15.34
C HIS A 511 13.81 7.26 16.73
N TRP A 512 12.66 7.32 17.37
CA TRP A 512 12.48 7.94 18.68
C TRP A 512 12.14 6.89 19.73
N LEU A 513 12.74 7.03 20.91
CA LEU A 513 12.59 6.17 22.06
C LEU A 513 12.24 7.01 23.29
N ASN A 514 11.30 6.54 24.08
CA ASN A 514 10.98 7.02 25.42
C ASN A 514 10.40 5.85 26.21
N ASP A 515 11.03 5.52 27.33
CA ASP A 515 10.59 4.40 28.18
C ASP A 515 9.36 4.79 29.02
N ASP A 516 9.11 6.09 29.23
CA ASP A 516 7.89 6.59 29.85
C ASP A 516 6.76 6.65 28.82
N LEU A 517 5.81 5.72 28.91
CA LEU A 517 4.65 5.69 28.03
C LEU A 517 3.55 6.60 28.57
N GLU A 518 3.75 7.92 28.43
CA GLU A 518 2.73 8.92 28.71
C GLU A 518 1.39 8.58 27.99
N PRO A 519 0.23 8.90 28.58
CA PRO A 519 -1.05 8.63 27.95
C PRO A 519 -1.26 9.39 26.63
N ASP A 520 -0.73 10.63 26.54
CA ASP A 520 -0.82 11.44 25.33
C ASP A 520 0.32 11.11 24.36
N PRO A 521 0.01 10.66 23.12
CA PRO A 521 1.04 10.36 22.13
C PRO A 521 1.90 11.57 21.77
N GLN A 522 1.36 12.79 21.81
CA GLN A 522 2.13 13.99 21.47
C GLN A 522 3.14 14.31 22.59
N GLY A 523 2.72 14.25 23.86
CA GLY A 523 3.61 14.41 25.01
C GLY A 523 4.71 13.36 25.04
N TRP A 524 4.38 12.10 24.72
CA TRP A 524 5.38 11.03 24.55
C TRP A 524 6.44 11.41 23.53
N PHE A 525 6.02 11.90 22.35
CA PHE A 525 6.93 12.28 21.26
C PHE A 525 7.83 13.46 21.61
N GLU A 526 7.29 14.47 22.29
CA GLU A 526 8.04 15.67 22.72
C GLU A 526 9.13 15.34 23.74
N ALA A 527 8.90 14.32 24.58
CA ALA A 527 9.89 13.83 25.55
C ALA A 527 10.83 12.75 24.98
N ALA A 528 10.55 12.21 23.79
CA ALA A 528 11.30 11.11 23.22
C ALA A 528 12.67 11.54 22.70
N GLN A 529 13.68 10.67 22.89
CA GLN A 529 15.02 10.85 22.37
C GLN A 529 15.13 10.34 20.94
N GLU A 530 15.54 11.21 20.01
CA GLU A 530 15.87 10.80 18.64
C GLU A 530 17.20 10.04 18.60
N LYS A 531 17.19 8.89 17.94
CA LYS A 531 18.36 8.04 17.65
C LYS A 531 18.56 7.98 16.14
N PRO A 532 19.76 8.26 15.62
CA PRO A 532 20.03 8.10 14.20
C PRO A 532 20.04 6.62 13.81
N GLY A 533 19.65 6.34 12.56
CA GLY A 533 19.71 5.02 11.96
C GLY A 533 18.48 4.14 12.20
N SER A 534 18.68 2.85 12.07
CA SER A 534 17.66 1.81 12.11
C SER A 534 17.20 1.46 13.53
N TRP A 535 15.93 1.15 13.70
CA TRP A 535 15.36 0.60 14.91
C TRP A 535 15.62 -0.92 15.07
N TRP A 536 16.06 -1.64 14.04
CA TRP A 536 16.26 -3.10 14.08
C TRP A 536 17.21 -3.56 15.17
N PRO A 537 18.35 -2.89 15.47
CA PRO A 537 19.23 -3.27 16.57
C PRO A 537 18.57 -3.15 17.95
N ASP A 538 17.73 -2.14 18.18
CA ASP A 538 16.97 -1.99 19.43
C ASP A 538 15.96 -3.13 19.60
N TRP A 539 15.25 -3.48 18.53
CA TRP A 539 14.29 -4.59 18.51
C TRP A 539 14.97 -5.96 18.76
N ASP A 540 16.08 -6.25 18.09
CA ASP A 540 16.82 -7.51 18.31
C ASP A 540 17.31 -7.62 19.74
N ALA A 541 17.90 -6.55 20.28
CA ALA A 541 18.33 -6.50 21.67
C ALA A 541 17.16 -6.67 22.66
N TRP A 542 15.98 -6.12 22.33
CA TRP A 542 14.77 -6.30 23.14
C TRP A 542 14.29 -7.75 23.11
N MET A 543 14.22 -8.41 21.96
CA MET A 543 13.84 -9.82 21.86
C MET A 543 14.79 -10.74 22.61
N LYS A 544 16.11 -10.52 22.50
CA LYS A 544 17.12 -11.32 23.20
C LYS A 544 17.00 -11.25 24.72
N ARG A 545 16.55 -10.12 25.27
CA ARG A 545 16.26 -10.02 26.72
C ARG A 545 15.10 -10.91 27.17
N HIS A 546 14.21 -11.28 26.26
CA HIS A 546 13.07 -12.16 26.51
C HIS A 546 13.28 -13.60 25.99
N SER A 547 14.46 -13.91 25.45
CA SER A 547 14.83 -15.26 25.06
C SER A 547 15.35 -16.07 26.25
N THR A 548 15.23 -17.39 26.17
CA THR A 548 15.67 -18.31 27.24
C THR A 548 17.09 -18.84 27.06
N GLY A 549 17.92 -18.14 26.28
CA GLY A 549 19.29 -18.48 25.96
C GLY A 549 19.49 -19.00 24.55
N THR A 550 20.68 -19.51 24.23
CA THR A 550 21.08 -20.01 22.91
C THR A 550 21.19 -21.53 22.87
N ILE A 551 21.07 -22.10 21.70
CA ILE A 551 21.28 -23.51 21.38
C ILE A 551 22.14 -23.63 20.11
N PRO A 552 22.84 -24.76 19.87
CA PRO A 552 23.47 -25.02 18.59
C PRO A 552 22.46 -24.89 17.44
N ALA A 553 22.87 -24.25 16.35
CA ALA A 553 22.00 -24.06 15.18
C ALA A 553 21.56 -25.42 14.59
N PRO A 554 20.27 -25.59 14.25
CA PRO A 554 19.79 -26.81 13.61
C PRO A 554 20.48 -26.99 12.26
N THR A 555 20.95 -28.22 11.99
CA THR A 555 21.62 -28.58 10.74
C THR A 555 20.65 -28.96 9.62
N GLN A 556 19.39 -29.18 9.95
CA GLN A 556 18.33 -29.55 9.01
C GLN A 556 17.08 -28.74 9.30
N SER A 557 16.34 -28.41 8.24
CA SER A 557 15.03 -27.76 8.36
C SER A 557 13.95 -28.79 8.66
N GLY A 558 12.89 -28.34 9.35
CA GLY A 558 11.73 -29.17 9.68
C GLY A 558 11.99 -30.18 10.80
N SER A 559 11.17 -31.20 10.83
CA SER A 559 11.25 -32.33 11.74
C SER A 559 10.70 -33.59 11.06
N PRO A 560 10.80 -34.80 11.66
CA PRO A 560 10.18 -36.00 11.09
C PRO A 560 8.68 -35.86 10.86
N GLN A 561 7.98 -35.07 11.66
CA GLN A 561 6.54 -34.79 11.51
C GLN A 561 6.27 -33.68 10.47
N TYR A 562 7.19 -32.76 10.28
CA TYR A 562 7.15 -31.66 9.32
C TYR A 562 8.39 -31.66 8.42
N PRO A 563 8.48 -32.63 7.49
CA PRO A 563 9.65 -32.73 6.63
C PRO A 563 9.72 -31.54 5.64
N PRO A 564 10.90 -31.20 5.13
CA PRO A 564 11.06 -30.24 4.06
C PRO A 564 10.15 -30.53 2.86
N ILE A 565 9.41 -29.52 2.41
CA ILE A 565 8.46 -29.65 1.27
C ILE A 565 9.10 -29.12 -0.01
N GLU A 566 9.59 -27.89 0.00
CA GLU A 566 10.23 -27.23 -1.13
C GLU A 566 11.16 -26.10 -0.63
N PRO A 567 12.15 -25.67 -1.43
CA PRO A 567 12.99 -24.52 -1.06
C PRO A 567 12.18 -23.22 -0.92
N ALA A 568 12.64 -22.30 -0.03
CA ALA A 568 12.17 -20.93 -0.02
C ALA A 568 12.38 -20.29 -1.42
N PRO A 569 11.51 -19.38 -1.84
CA PRO A 569 10.41 -18.75 -1.11
C PRO A 569 9.09 -19.54 -1.14
N GLY A 570 9.07 -20.74 -1.65
CA GLY A 570 7.87 -21.55 -1.85
C GLY A 570 7.06 -21.13 -3.09
N ARG A 571 5.95 -21.80 -3.34
CA ARG A 571 5.11 -21.56 -4.51
C ARG A 571 3.97 -20.58 -4.29
N TYR A 572 3.45 -20.43 -3.06
CA TYR A 572 2.30 -19.54 -2.81
C TYR A 572 2.64 -18.08 -3.09
N VAL A 573 3.83 -17.62 -2.73
CA VAL A 573 4.28 -16.28 -2.99
C VAL A 573 4.43 -15.98 -4.50
N LYS A 574 4.68 -17.00 -5.32
CA LYS A 574 4.86 -16.88 -6.79
C LYS A 574 3.53 -16.85 -7.55
N GLN A 575 2.41 -17.23 -6.91
CA GLN A 575 1.08 -17.17 -7.54
C GLN A 575 0.70 -15.70 -7.76
N LYS A 576 0.43 -15.34 -9.01
CA LYS A 576 -0.10 -14.02 -9.34
C LYS A 576 -1.60 -13.97 -9.03
N SER A 577 -2.09 -12.86 -8.49
CA SER A 577 -3.52 -12.60 -8.38
C SER A 577 -4.05 -12.26 -9.79
N ASN A 578 -5.11 -12.92 -10.20
CA ASN A 578 -5.80 -12.67 -11.46
C ASN A 578 -6.60 -11.37 -11.42
#